data_0c3d174172c89335e981cd99d3d059e3
#
_entry.id   0c3d174172c89335e981cd99d3d059e3
#
_cell.length_a   1.000
_cell.length_b   1.000
_cell.length_c   1.000
_cell.angle_alpha   90.00
_cell.angle_beta   90.00
_cell.angle_gamma   90.00
#
_symmetry.space_group_name_H-M   'P 1'
#
loop_
_entity.id
_entity.type
_entity.pdbx_description
1 polymer ?
#
loop_
_entity_poly.entity_id
_entity_poly.type
_entity_poly.pdbx_seq_one_letter_code
_entity_poly.pdbx_strand_id
1 'polypeptide(L)'
;MKSRTTSLLAAALLLGGIQTALAADIGTNAGIDVNNEATVNYSVNSISQTAQTGSTTFKVDRKVDVVVSSATVLDATPGETGKLLLFTVTNKTNDTLDFNLATVTGGDVTATGLTIYIDDAGAGTLGVLDAAEALSPVTSLDDVAEDETVNLIVVADIPGTATDSQTALVHLRADALDQTGTPLSNDIAAANTAGLENVFADEQGSATATDIANDAKHRAVATLNVKSATINVSKSVSVVCETNDGTHTVDGDGVASGVTCGTDISTGGAVSLKAIPGAMLQYCIQVANNGSDDATGISISDPLAYNVTTNPNNNVGDYVYWVQDSIKVGVDCDYNAGTSTAVDDDTVDETGDEAGTYGSYNPTTKTVNAASNATLSNGETATVMFRVLVK
;
A
#
# COMPACT_ATOMS: atom_id res chain seq x y z
N MET A 1 39.69 -26.25 44.29
CA MET A 1 38.76 -25.22 43.74
C MET A 1 38.99 -25.13 42.24
N LYS A 2 38.08 -25.70 41.43
CA LYS A 2 38.20 -25.72 39.97
C LYS A 2 37.36 -24.57 39.41
N SER A 3 38.02 -23.56 38.85
CA SER A 3 37.38 -22.46 38.10
C SER A 3 36.84 -23.02 36.78
N ARG A 4 35.53 -22.86 36.53
CA ARG A 4 34.91 -23.13 35.25
C ARG A 4 34.83 -21.80 34.48
N THR A 5 35.65 -21.66 33.48
CA THR A 5 35.56 -20.61 32.49
C THR A 5 34.45 -20.99 31.48
N THR A 6 33.35 -20.25 31.50
CA THR A 6 32.27 -20.34 30.53
C THR A 6 32.69 -19.55 29.29
N SER A 7 33.03 -20.24 28.20
CA SER A 7 33.27 -19.62 26.91
C SER A 7 31.91 -19.28 26.29
N LEU A 8 31.59 -17.99 26.17
CA LEU A 8 30.51 -17.51 25.29
C LEU A 8 30.97 -17.66 23.84
N LEU A 9 30.39 -18.62 23.15
CA LEU A 9 30.55 -18.77 21.71
C LEU A 9 29.54 -17.79 21.06
N ALA A 10 30.05 -16.65 20.61
CA ALA A 10 29.31 -15.74 19.76
C ALA A 10 29.20 -16.39 18.37
N ALA A 11 28.02 -16.93 18.05
CA ALA A 11 27.67 -17.33 16.70
C ALA A 11 27.45 -16.06 15.86
N ALA A 12 28.49 -15.65 15.13
CA ALA A 12 28.36 -14.71 14.03
C ALA A 12 27.58 -15.44 12.93
N LEU A 13 26.31 -15.10 12.74
CA LEU A 13 25.51 -15.52 11.60
C LEU A 13 26.05 -14.76 10.38
N LEU A 14 27.01 -15.34 9.67
CA LEU A 14 27.33 -14.94 8.31
C LEU A 14 26.12 -15.34 7.46
N LEU A 15 25.27 -14.37 7.14
CA LEU A 15 24.46 -14.44 5.93
C LEU A 15 25.40 -14.23 4.73
N GLY A 16 26.26 -15.20 4.48
CA GLY A 16 26.82 -15.39 3.18
C GLY A 16 25.72 -15.96 2.33
N GLY A 17 25.33 -15.22 1.29
CA GLY A 17 24.47 -15.76 0.24
C GLY A 17 25.13 -17.04 -0.27
N ILE A 18 24.59 -18.18 0.14
CA ILE A 18 24.78 -19.41 -0.57
C ILE A 18 23.97 -19.22 -1.86
N GLN A 19 24.61 -18.67 -2.86
CA GLN A 19 24.25 -19.06 -4.21
C GLN A 19 24.61 -20.56 -4.24
N THR A 20 23.66 -21.40 -3.86
CA THR A 20 23.60 -22.73 -4.40
C THR A 20 23.47 -22.50 -5.90
N ALA A 21 24.58 -22.58 -6.63
CA ALA A 21 24.47 -23.07 -7.97
C ALA A 21 23.73 -24.40 -7.82
N LEU A 22 22.39 -24.37 -7.95
CA LEU A 22 21.64 -25.54 -8.33
C LEU A 22 22.37 -25.97 -9.58
N ALA A 23 23.02 -27.16 -9.52
CA ALA A 23 23.48 -27.78 -10.72
C ALA A 23 22.28 -27.73 -11.67
N ALA A 24 22.40 -26.94 -12.72
CA ALA A 24 21.42 -26.93 -13.78
C ALA A 24 21.07 -28.40 -14.03
N ASP A 25 19.81 -28.74 -14.04
CA ASP A 25 19.38 -30.03 -14.57
C ASP A 25 19.78 -29.96 -16.04
N ILE A 26 21.05 -30.42 -16.32
CA ILE A 26 21.68 -30.27 -17.63
C ILE A 26 20.94 -31.25 -18.51
N GLY A 27 19.75 -30.86 -18.91
CA GLY A 27 19.00 -31.50 -19.98
C GLY A 27 19.85 -31.45 -21.27
N THR A 28 19.52 -32.25 -22.21
CA THR A 28 20.10 -32.11 -23.54
C THR A 28 19.42 -30.94 -24.24
N ASN A 29 20.21 -29.99 -24.75
CA ASN A 29 19.69 -28.82 -25.46
C ASN A 29 18.84 -29.25 -26.66
N ALA A 30 17.83 -28.45 -26.94
CA ALA A 30 16.98 -28.61 -28.12
C ALA A 30 17.81 -28.58 -29.40
N GLY A 31 17.37 -29.33 -30.39
CA GLY A 31 18.02 -29.39 -31.72
C GLY A 31 19.25 -30.30 -31.81
N ILE A 32 19.70 -30.90 -30.70
CA ILE A 32 20.82 -31.84 -30.71
C ILE A 32 20.40 -33.17 -31.35
N ASP A 33 21.22 -33.67 -32.31
CA ASP A 33 21.04 -34.99 -32.88
C ASP A 33 21.69 -36.05 -32.01
N VAL A 34 20.92 -36.98 -31.50
CA VAL A 34 21.39 -38.13 -30.73
C VAL A 34 21.44 -39.36 -31.64
N ASN A 35 22.66 -39.84 -31.88
CA ASN A 35 22.88 -41.05 -32.66
C ASN A 35 23.08 -42.27 -31.76
N ASN A 36 22.39 -43.35 -32.05
CA ASN A 36 22.57 -44.65 -31.41
C ASN A 36 22.98 -45.69 -32.42
N GLU A 37 24.11 -46.34 -32.19
CA GLU A 37 24.69 -47.35 -33.08
C GLU A 37 24.82 -48.70 -32.33
N ALA A 38 24.32 -49.73 -32.99
CA ALA A 38 24.46 -51.12 -32.51
C ALA A 38 25.42 -51.90 -33.45
N THR A 39 26.37 -52.60 -32.89
CA THR A 39 27.29 -53.44 -33.66
C THR A 39 27.05 -54.91 -33.31
N VAL A 40 26.86 -55.75 -34.30
CA VAL A 40 26.72 -57.19 -34.17
C VAL A 40 27.93 -57.91 -34.71
N ASN A 41 28.64 -58.62 -33.86
CA ASN A 41 29.72 -59.52 -34.24
C ASN A 41 29.18 -60.94 -34.31
N TYR A 42 29.49 -61.67 -35.37
CA TYR A 42 29.05 -63.04 -35.52
C TYR A 42 30.08 -63.91 -36.23
N SER A 43 29.91 -65.21 -36.13
CA SER A 43 30.75 -66.21 -36.79
C SER A 43 29.88 -67.24 -37.54
N VAL A 44 30.39 -67.75 -38.64
CA VAL A 44 29.78 -68.83 -39.40
C VAL A 44 30.79 -69.97 -39.41
N ASN A 45 30.42 -71.19 -38.94
CA ASN A 45 31.28 -72.34 -38.79
C ASN A 45 32.59 -72.03 -38.03
N SER A 46 32.49 -71.22 -36.96
CA SER A 46 33.64 -70.74 -36.14
C SER A 46 34.59 -69.75 -36.85
N ILE A 47 34.22 -69.27 -38.02
CA ILE A 47 34.97 -68.25 -38.78
C ILE A 47 34.30 -66.89 -38.48
N SER A 48 35.04 -65.93 -37.88
CA SER A 48 34.53 -64.54 -37.65
C SER A 48 34.19 -63.90 -38.98
N GLN A 49 33.04 -63.29 -38.99
CA GLN A 49 32.52 -62.49 -40.11
C GLN A 49 32.74 -60.99 -39.82
N THR A 50 32.61 -60.18 -40.85
CA THR A 50 32.62 -58.72 -40.72
C THR A 50 31.44 -58.28 -39.85
N ALA A 51 31.74 -57.48 -38.87
CA ALA A 51 30.71 -56.88 -38.00
C ALA A 51 29.68 -56.13 -38.84
N GLN A 52 28.44 -56.23 -38.43
CA GLN A 52 27.34 -55.44 -39.01
C GLN A 52 26.92 -54.36 -38.04
N THR A 53 26.73 -53.14 -38.54
CA THR A 53 26.31 -51.98 -37.74
C THR A 53 24.93 -51.52 -38.21
N GLY A 54 24.09 -51.12 -37.27
CA GLY A 54 22.84 -50.43 -37.53
C GLY A 54 22.76 -49.18 -36.63
N SER A 55 22.43 -48.07 -37.21
CA SER A 55 22.30 -46.82 -36.48
C SER A 55 20.94 -46.17 -36.65
N THR A 56 20.51 -45.43 -35.68
CA THR A 56 19.34 -44.52 -35.74
C THR A 56 19.67 -43.21 -35.08
N THR A 57 19.10 -42.13 -35.55
CA THR A 57 19.27 -40.78 -35.02
C THR A 57 17.91 -40.20 -34.73
N PHE A 58 17.79 -39.49 -33.60
CA PHE A 58 16.66 -38.63 -33.29
C PHE A 58 17.16 -37.26 -32.87
N LYS A 59 16.33 -36.24 -33.05
CA LYS A 59 16.61 -34.88 -32.61
C LYS A 59 15.92 -34.63 -31.29
N VAL A 60 16.59 -33.94 -30.37
CA VAL A 60 16.01 -33.52 -29.11
C VAL A 60 15.08 -32.33 -29.37
N ASP A 61 13.82 -32.48 -28.98
CA ASP A 61 12.82 -31.46 -29.17
C ASP A 61 12.94 -30.37 -28.10
N ARG A 62 12.34 -29.20 -28.35
CA ARG A 62 12.29 -28.07 -27.42
C ARG A 62 11.14 -28.28 -26.45
N LYS A 63 11.45 -28.44 -25.16
CA LYS A 63 10.49 -28.34 -24.08
C LYS A 63 10.33 -26.85 -23.72
N VAL A 64 9.22 -26.24 -24.12
CA VAL A 64 8.95 -24.85 -23.81
C VAL A 64 8.32 -24.76 -22.42
N ASP A 65 9.02 -24.10 -21.48
CA ASP A 65 8.61 -24.00 -20.11
C ASP A 65 9.11 -22.65 -19.53
N VAL A 66 8.20 -21.77 -19.17
CA VAL A 66 8.46 -20.45 -18.61
C VAL A 66 7.79 -20.32 -17.25
N VAL A 67 8.46 -19.71 -16.29
CA VAL A 67 7.91 -19.47 -14.96
C VAL A 67 8.04 -17.98 -14.63
N VAL A 68 6.90 -17.33 -14.37
CA VAL A 68 6.87 -15.99 -13.78
C VAL A 68 6.51 -16.14 -12.31
N SER A 69 7.20 -15.46 -11.42
CA SER A 69 6.86 -15.47 -9.98
C SER A 69 6.86 -14.07 -9.39
N SER A 70 6.09 -13.91 -8.32
CA SER A 70 6.08 -12.73 -7.46
C SER A 70 5.62 -13.15 -6.07
N ALA A 71 6.23 -12.59 -5.05
CA ALA A 71 5.79 -12.69 -3.66
C ALA A 71 5.38 -11.31 -3.11
N THR A 72 5.22 -10.31 -3.98
CA THR A 72 5.00 -8.94 -3.56
C THR A 72 3.56 -8.74 -3.08
N VAL A 73 3.43 -8.41 -1.80
CA VAL A 73 2.21 -7.89 -1.18
C VAL A 73 2.62 -6.65 -0.41
N LEU A 74 2.10 -5.49 -0.79
CA LEU A 74 2.44 -4.18 -0.20
C LEU A 74 1.17 -3.43 0.18
N ASP A 75 1.30 -2.56 1.18
CA ASP A 75 0.30 -1.55 1.47
C ASP A 75 0.55 -0.30 0.61
N ALA A 76 -0.52 0.37 0.21
CA ALA A 76 -0.47 1.57 -0.61
C ALA A 76 -1.60 2.53 -0.24
N THR A 77 -1.32 3.82 -0.32
CA THR A 77 -2.29 4.89 -0.02
C THR A 77 -2.95 5.38 -1.32
N PRO A 78 -4.22 5.82 -1.30
CA PRO A 78 -4.85 6.44 -2.46
C PRO A 78 -4.05 7.62 -3.01
N GLY A 79 -3.76 7.60 -4.31
CA GLY A 79 -2.93 8.60 -4.98
C GLY A 79 -1.42 8.40 -4.84
N GLU A 80 -0.97 7.35 -4.18
CA GLU A 80 0.45 7.01 -4.10
C GLU A 80 0.96 6.55 -5.46
N THR A 81 2.17 7.00 -5.83
CA THR A 81 2.80 6.72 -7.11
C THR A 81 4.14 6.02 -6.92
N GLY A 82 4.58 5.29 -7.95
CA GLY A 82 5.90 4.69 -7.96
C GLY A 82 6.07 3.47 -7.05
N LYS A 83 5.01 2.70 -6.76
CA LYS A 83 5.13 1.44 -6.00
C LYS A 83 5.92 0.42 -6.82
N LEU A 84 6.92 -0.20 -6.19
CA LEU A 84 7.78 -1.18 -6.82
C LEU A 84 7.27 -2.60 -6.55
N LEU A 85 6.88 -3.29 -7.61
CA LEU A 85 6.40 -4.67 -7.56
C LEU A 85 7.45 -5.59 -8.15
N LEU A 86 7.93 -6.54 -7.36
CA LEU A 86 9.03 -7.40 -7.73
C LEU A 86 8.52 -8.69 -8.38
N PHE A 87 9.10 -9.01 -9.53
CA PHE A 87 8.81 -10.22 -10.29
C PHE A 87 10.11 -10.90 -10.72
N THR A 88 10.00 -12.17 -11.06
CA THR A 88 11.07 -12.88 -11.77
C THR A 88 10.47 -13.61 -12.97
N VAL A 89 11.24 -13.70 -14.05
CA VAL A 89 10.98 -14.57 -15.19
C VAL A 89 12.11 -15.57 -15.28
N THR A 90 11.79 -16.85 -15.24
CA THR A 90 12.76 -17.94 -15.37
C THR A 90 12.48 -18.74 -16.62
N ASN A 91 13.48 -18.89 -17.48
CA ASN A 91 13.44 -19.78 -18.63
C ASN A 91 13.77 -21.22 -18.19
N LYS A 92 12.76 -22.10 -18.15
CA LYS A 92 12.89 -23.54 -17.85
C LYS A 92 12.93 -24.39 -19.11
N THR A 93 13.03 -23.75 -20.26
CA THR A 93 13.15 -24.40 -21.56
C THR A 93 14.58 -24.93 -21.73
N ASN A 94 14.74 -26.07 -22.39
CA ASN A 94 16.06 -26.60 -22.78
C ASN A 94 16.62 -25.88 -24.02
N ASP A 95 16.40 -24.58 -24.13
CA ASP A 95 16.89 -23.71 -25.20
C ASP A 95 16.90 -22.25 -24.74
N THR A 96 17.65 -21.40 -25.41
CA THR A 96 17.58 -19.95 -25.26
C THR A 96 16.33 -19.42 -25.95
N LEU A 97 15.54 -18.60 -25.26
CA LEU A 97 14.30 -18.00 -25.77
C LEU A 97 14.22 -16.51 -25.51
N ASP A 98 13.42 -15.83 -26.30
CA ASP A 98 12.94 -14.47 -26.03
C ASP A 98 11.59 -14.53 -25.30
N PHE A 99 11.27 -13.47 -24.53
CA PHE A 99 9.97 -13.36 -23.88
C PHE A 99 9.35 -11.99 -24.12
N ASN A 100 8.11 -11.99 -24.60
CA ASN A 100 7.32 -10.75 -24.61
C ASN A 100 6.66 -10.56 -23.24
N LEU A 101 6.75 -9.36 -22.69
CA LEU A 101 6.24 -9.01 -21.36
C LEU A 101 4.97 -8.17 -21.47
N ALA A 102 3.96 -8.50 -20.69
CA ALA A 102 2.73 -7.74 -20.63
C ALA A 102 2.22 -7.63 -19.18
N THR A 103 1.72 -6.46 -18.82
CA THR A 103 1.03 -6.25 -17.56
C THR A 103 -0.48 -6.29 -17.73
N VAL A 104 -1.18 -6.87 -16.76
CA VAL A 104 -2.65 -6.89 -16.69
C VAL A 104 -3.06 -6.50 -15.27
N THR A 105 -4.05 -5.64 -15.16
CA THR A 105 -4.56 -5.19 -13.87
C THR A 105 -5.85 -5.90 -13.51
N GLY A 106 -6.11 -5.99 -12.20
CA GLY A 106 -7.33 -6.57 -11.63
C GLY A 106 -7.56 -6.07 -10.20
N GLY A 107 -8.47 -6.72 -9.47
CA GLY A 107 -8.83 -6.33 -8.11
C GLY A 107 -10.00 -5.34 -8.08
N ASP A 108 -10.17 -4.69 -6.92
CA ASP A 108 -11.26 -3.73 -6.68
C ASP A 108 -10.96 -2.37 -7.33
N VAL A 109 -9.70 -2.04 -7.49
CA VAL A 109 -9.22 -0.80 -8.12
C VAL A 109 -8.12 -1.11 -9.14
N THR A 110 -8.13 -0.36 -10.23
CA THR A 110 -7.17 -0.54 -11.32
C THR A 110 -5.92 0.29 -11.06
N ALA A 111 -4.77 -0.35 -10.88
CA ALA A 111 -3.48 0.31 -10.85
C ALA A 111 -3.17 0.94 -12.23
N THR A 112 -2.47 2.06 -12.23
CA THR A 112 -2.12 2.84 -13.43
C THR A 112 -0.62 3.07 -13.52
N GLY A 113 -0.13 3.70 -14.60
CA GLY A 113 1.28 4.06 -14.73
C GLY A 113 2.24 2.86 -14.85
N LEU A 114 1.73 1.68 -15.26
CA LEU A 114 2.52 0.45 -15.26
C LEU A 114 3.70 0.53 -16.23
N THR A 115 4.89 0.31 -15.72
CA THR A 115 6.14 0.27 -16.50
C THR A 115 7.03 -0.83 -15.96
N ILE A 116 7.65 -1.61 -16.86
CA ILE A 116 8.50 -2.74 -16.51
C ILE A 116 9.96 -2.34 -16.69
N TYR A 117 10.81 -2.73 -15.74
CA TYR A 117 12.25 -2.54 -15.79
C TYR A 117 12.96 -3.84 -15.43
N ILE A 118 14.16 -4.04 -15.98
CA ILE A 118 15.06 -5.11 -15.52
C ILE A 118 15.70 -4.62 -14.22
N ASP A 119 15.66 -5.46 -13.20
CA ASP A 119 16.28 -5.24 -11.87
C ASP A 119 17.63 -5.96 -11.85
N ASP A 120 18.71 -5.24 -12.17
CA ASP A 120 20.05 -5.78 -12.37
C ASP A 120 20.95 -5.46 -11.18
N ALA A 121 21.41 -6.49 -10.48
CA ALA A 121 22.38 -6.35 -9.40
C ALA A 121 23.72 -5.70 -9.80
N GLY A 122 24.05 -5.71 -11.08
CA GLY A 122 25.24 -5.03 -11.64
C GLY A 122 25.04 -3.52 -11.79
N ALA A 123 23.79 -3.06 -11.92
CA ALA A 123 23.44 -1.65 -12.04
C ALA A 123 23.13 -0.99 -10.69
N GLY A 124 22.80 -1.80 -9.65
CA GLY A 124 22.40 -1.26 -8.35
C GLY A 124 22.09 -2.31 -7.30
N THR A 125 21.00 -2.08 -6.57
CA THR A 125 20.52 -2.95 -5.48
C THR A 125 19.23 -3.63 -5.90
N LEU A 126 19.17 -4.93 -5.90
CA LEU A 126 17.95 -5.69 -6.23
C LEU A 126 16.75 -5.23 -5.37
N GLY A 127 15.62 -5.03 -6.01
CA GLY A 127 14.39 -4.57 -5.41
C GLY A 127 14.29 -3.05 -5.26
N VAL A 128 15.26 -2.30 -5.81
CA VAL A 128 15.28 -0.84 -5.87
C VAL A 128 15.41 -0.41 -7.32
N LEU A 129 14.55 0.47 -7.78
CA LEU A 129 14.67 1.03 -9.12
C LEU A 129 15.78 2.09 -9.15
N ASP A 130 16.94 1.72 -9.62
CA ASP A 130 18.09 2.60 -9.72
C ASP A 130 17.97 3.59 -10.88
N ALA A 131 18.71 4.71 -10.82
CA ALA A 131 18.60 5.77 -11.83
C ALA A 131 18.99 5.31 -13.25
N ALA A 132 19.87 4.31 -13.37
CA ALA A 132 20.24 3.74 -14.66
C ALA A 132 19.13 2.86 -15.25
N GLU A 133 18.49 2.06 -14.42
CA GLU A 133 17.38 1.17 -14.79
C GLU A 133 16.14 1.97 -15.18
N ALA A 134 15.83 3.03 -14.42
CA ALA A 134 14.69 3.93 -14.66
C ALA A 134 14.70 4.60 -16.05
N LEU A 135 15.85 4.60 -16.73
CA LEU A 135 15.98 5.13 -18.10
C LEU A 135 15.66 4.11 -19.19
N SER A 136 15.51 2.83 -18.84
CA SER A 136 15.43 1.73 -19.80
C SER A 136 14.25 0.81 -19.53
N PRO A 137 12.99 1.30 -19.72
CA PRO A 137 11.83 0.43 -19.62
C PRO A 137 11.85 -0.63 -20.70
N VAL A 138 11.38 -1.84 -20.37
CA VAL A 138 11.36 -2.98 -21.27
C VAL A 138 9.95 -3.52 -21.51
N THR A 139 9.75 -4.13 -22.68
CA THR A 139 8.54 -4.88 -23.03
C THR A 139 8.86 -6.29 -23.51
N SER A 140 10.14 -6.64 -23.59
CA SER A 140 10.63 -7.97 -23.93
C SER A 140 11.92 -8.27 -23.16
N LEU A 141 12.26 -9.55 -23.09
CA LEU A 141 13.57 -10.05 -22.69
C LEU A 141 14.11 -10.82 -23.88
N ASP A 142 15.33 -10.51 -24.28
CA ASP A 142 15.97 -11.11 -25.43
C ASP A 142 17.07 -12.09 -24.95
N ASP A 143 17.25 -13.22 -25.67
CA ASP A 143 18.31 -14.20 -25.44
C ASP A 143 18.42 -14.73 -23.99
N VAL A 144 17.31 -14.98 -23.32
CA VAL A 144 17.31 -15.56 -21.96
C VAL A 144 17.75 -17.03 -22.06
N ALA A 145 18.88 -17.35 -21.47
CA ALA A 145 19.45 -18.69 -21.53
C ALA A 145 18.62 -19.72 -20.75
N GLU A 146 18.88 -21.01 -21.02
CA GLU A 146 18.33 -22.12 -20.21
C GLU A 146 18.63 -21.90 -18.74
N ASP A 147 17.63 -22.11 -17.86
CA ASP A 147 17.67 -21.94 -16.41
C ASP A 147 18.02 -20.52 -15.92
N GLU A 148 18.15 -19.56 -16.81
CA GLU A 148 18.35 -18.17 -16.42
C GLU A 148 17.11 -17.57 -15.77
N THR A 149 17.32 -16.78 -14.74
CA THR A 149 16.28 -16.00 -14.06
C THR A 149 16.59 -14.52 -14.18
N VAL A 150 15.66 -13.77 -14.76
CA VAL A 150 15.72 -12.32 -14.85
C VAL A 150 14.82 -11.70 -13.78
N ASN A 151 15.38 -10.79 -12.97
CA ASN A 151 14.60 -10.03 -12.00
C ASN A 151 14.00 -8.80 -12.68
N LEU A 152 12.76 -8.48 -12.31
CA LEU A 152 12.01 -7.39 -12.91
C LEU A 152 11.33 -6.56 -11.82
N ILE A 153 11.28 -5.26 -12.04
CA ILE A 153 10.46 -4.32 -11.30
C ILE A 153 9.30 -3.85 -12.20
N VAL A 154 8.08 -3.98 -11.71
CA VAL A 154 6.93 -3.30 -12.30
C VAL A 154 6.58 -2.11 -11.41
N VAL A 155 6.72 -0.91 -11.94
CA VAL A 155 6.25 0.31 -11.25
C VAL A 155 4.74 0.43 -11.42
N ALA A 156 4.04 0.84 -10.38
CA ALA A 156 2.59 1.01 -10.39
C ALA A 156 2.16 2.21 -9.55
N ASP A 157 1.09 2.88 -9.98
CA ASP A 157 0.45 3.98 -9.28
C ASP A 157 -0.96 3.57 -8.81
N ILE A 158 -1.36 4.03 -7.63
CA ILE A 158 -2.71 3.85 -7.11
C ILE A 158 -3.55 5.09 -7.39
N PRO A 159 -4.72 4.97 -8.02
CA PRO A 159 -5.60 6.11 -8.25
C PRO A 159 -6.01 6.80 -6.95
N GLY A 160 -6.08 8.14 -6.96
CA GLY A 160 -6.56 8.92 -5.80
C GLY A 160 -8.03 8.69 -5.45
N THR A 161 -8.77 8.00 -6.32
CA THR A 161 -10.16 7.58 -6.08
C THR A 161 -10.29 6.23 -5.38
N ALA A 162 -9.17 5.54 -5.14
CA ALA A 162 -9.16 4.31 -4.36
C ALA A 162 -9.62 4.59 -2.92
N THR A 163 -10.25 3.62 -2.29
CA THR A 163 -10.75 3.72 -0.92
C THR A 163 -10.15 2.63 -0.03
N ASP A 164 -10.23 2.85 1.26
CA ASP A 164 -9.72 1.92 2.25
C ASP A 164 -10.23 0.48 2.03
N SER A 165 -9.36 -0.50 2.31
CA SER A 165 -9.63 -1.94 2.20
C SER A 165 -9.83 -2.47 0.78
N GLN A 166 -9.68 -1.65 -0.26
CA GLN A 166 -9.63 -2.14 -1.65
C GLN A 166 -8.30 -2.82 -1.96
N THR A 167 -8.30 -3.66 -2.98
CA THR A 167 -7.09 -4.30 -3.51
C THR A 167 -6.87 -3.92 -4.97
N ALA A 168 -5.61 -3.66 -5.33
CA ALA A 168 -5.17 -3.61 -6.71
C ALA A 168 -4.28 -4.82 -7.01
N LEU A 169 -4.60 -5.55 -8.07
CA LEU A 169 -3.82 -6.67 -8.54
C LEU A 169 -3.06 -6.28 -9.80
N VAL A 170 -1.76 -6.52 -9.82
CA VAL A 170 -0.91 -6.32 -10.99
C VAL A 170 -0.31 -7.66 -11.38
N HIS A 171 -0.65 -8.11 -12.57
CA HIS A 171 -0.14 -9.34 -13.14
C HIS A 171 0.97 -9.01 -14.13
N LEU A 172 2.07 -9.73 -14.04
CA LEU A 172 3.07 -9.79 -15.09
C LEU A 172 2.92 -11.12 -15.84
N ARG A 173 2.82 -11.05 -17.17
CA ARG A 173 2.79 -12.21 -18.07
C ARG A 173 4.04 -12.20 -18.94
N ALA A 174 4.66 -13.35 -19.09
CA ALA A 174 5.70 -13.61 -20.07
C ALA A 174 5.18 -14.61 -21.13
N ASP A 175 5.31 -14.26 -22.40
CA ASP A 175 4.95 -15.09 -23.56
C ASP A 175 6.25 -15.52 -24.24
N ALA A 176 6.51 -16.83 -24.34
CA ALA A 176 7.73 -17.35 -24.95
C ALA A 176 7.72 -17.18 -26.49
N LEU A 177 8.83 -16.69 -27.01
CA LEU A 177 9.10 -16.49 -28.41
C LEU A 177 10.39 -17.23 -28.81
N ASP A 178 10.54 -17.53 -30.08
CA ASP A 178 11.86 -17.92 -30.58
C ASP A 178 12.83 -16.72 -30.62
N GLN A 179 14.13 -16.97 -30.83
CA GLN A 179 15.17 -15.94 -30.92
C GLN A 179 15.01 -14.98 -32.12
N THR A 180 13.97 -15.13 -32.92
CA THR A 180 13.60 -14.18 -34.01
C THR A 180 12.40 -13.32 -33.59
N GLY A 181 11.89 -13.47 -32.35
CA GLY A 181 10.72 -12.79 -31.86
C GLY A 181 9.40 -13.36 -32.39
N THR A 182 9.40 -14.61 -32.91
CA THR A 182 8.20 -15.25 -33.44
C THR A 182 7.54 -16.11 -32.35
N PRO A 183 6.20 -16.03 -32.14
CA PRO A 183 5.48 -16.91 -31.22
C PRO A 183 5.67 -18.38 -31.61
N LEU A 184 5.96 -19.20 -30.57
CA LEU A 184 6.10 -20.63 -30.74
C LEU A 184 4.73 -21.29 -30.95
N SER A 185 4.72 -22.44 -31.68
CA SER A 185 3.55 -23.30 -31.85
C SER A 185 3.77 -24.63 -31.15
N ASN A 186 2.74 -25.17 -30.52
CA ASN A 186 2.82 -26.49 -29.87
C ASN A 186 2.61 -27.63 -30.88
N ASP A 187 3.61 -28.47 -31.02
CA ASP A 187 3.61 -29.58 -31.99
C ASP A 187 3.15 -30.92 -31.41
N ILE A 188 2.66 -30.92 -30.17
CA ILE A 188 2.29 -32.14 -29.41
C ILE A 188 1.27 -33.06 -30.11
N ALA A 189 0.51 -32.52 -31.06
CA ALA A 189 -0.50 -33.29 -31.80
C ALA A 189 0.06 -34.03 -33.00
N ALA A 190 1.29 -33.75 -33.43
CA ALA A 190 1.96 -34.37 -34.58
C ALA A 190 2.74 -35.61 -34.13
N ALA A 191 3.00 -36.54 -35.09
CA ALA A 191 3.97 -37.61 -34.87
C ALA A 191 5.38 -36.99 -34.84
N ASN A 192 6.25 -37.47 -33.95
CA ASN A 192 7.65 -37.02 -33.89
C ASN A 192 8.30 -37.10 -35.25
N THR A 193 8.88 -35.97 -35.67
CA THR A 193 9.55 -35.83 -36.97
C THR A 193 11.07 -35.73 -36.79
N ALA A 194 11.82 -35.67 -37.91
CA ALA A 194 13.26 -35.44 -37.83
C ALA A 194 13.65 -33.96 -37.64
N GLY A 195 12.65 -33.06 -37.61
CA GLY A 195 12.82 -31.63 -37.35
C GLY A 195 12.87 -31.33 -35.85
N LEU A 196 13.17 -30.08 -35.50
CA LEU A 196 12.98 -29.56 -34.15
C LEU A 196 11.51 -29.24 -33.95
N GLU A 197 10.89 -29.87 -32.96
CA GLU A 197 9.50 -29.66 -32.57
C GLU A 197 9.42 -28.95 -31.24
N ASN A 198 8.31 -28.24 -30.95
CA ASN A 198 8.09 -27.56 -29.68
C ASN A 198 7.01 -28.32 -28.88
N VAL A 199 7.31 -28.64 -27.65
CA VAL A 199 6.39 -29.25 -26.70
C VAL A 199 6.18 -28.29 -25.53
N PHE A 200 4.98 -27.75 -25.39
CA PHE A 200 4.67 -26.83 -24.31
C PHE A 200 4.47 -27.60 -23.03
N ALA A 201 5.17 -27.19 -21.96
CA ALA A 201 5.21 -27.84 -20.68
C ALA A 201 5.10 -26.85 -19.49
N ASP A 202 4.78 -25.60 -19.80
CA ASP A 202 4.53 -24.57 -18.81
C ASP A 202 3.33 -24.93 -17.94
N GLU A 203 3.44 -24.67 -16.64
CA GLU A 203 2.34 -24.84 -15.69
C GLU A 203 1.38 -23.65 -15.74
N GLN A 204 0.21 -23.81 -15.14
CA GLN A 204 -0.69 -22.68 -14.92
C GLN A 204 -0.13 -21.77 -13.83
N GLY A 205 0.05 -20.50 -14.12
CA GLY A 205 0.51 -19.50 -13.16
C GLY A 205 -0.53 -19.11 -12.11
N SER A 206 -0.14 -18.26 -11.17
CA SER A 206 -0.93 -17.88 -9.99
C SER A 206 -2.15 -17.00 -10.29
N ALA A 207 -2.37 -16.62 -11.51
CA ALA A 207 -3.27 -15.54 -11.85
C ALA A 207 -4.50 -15.96 -12.64
N THR A 208 -5.46 -16.60 -12.01
CA THR A 208 -6.84 -16.64 -12.51
C THR A 208 -7.15 -17.53 -13.72
N ALA A 209 -8.47 -17.66 -13.99
CA ALA A 209 -9.10 -18.41 -15.09
C ALA A 209 -8.64 -18.05 -16.53
N THR A 210 -7.68 -17.16 -16.68
CA THR A 210 -7.15 -16.71 -17.98
C THR A 210 -5.71 -17.16 -18.27
N ASP A 211 -5.05 -17.78 -17.28
CA ASP A 211 -3.75 -18.41 -17.44
C ASP A 211 -3.94 -19.93 -17.51
N ILE A 212 -3.52 -20.55 -18.58
CA ILE A 212 -3.73 -21.98 -18.84
C ILE A 212 -2.37 -22.65 -19.04
N ALA A 213 -2.23 -23.87 -18.54
CA ALA A 213 -1.03 -24.67 -18.75
C ALA A 213 -0.84 -25.05 -20.24
N ASN A 214 0.40 -25.20 -20.66
CA ASN A 214 0.82 -25.64 -22.00
C ASN A 214 0.41 -24.68 -23.12
N ASP A 215 0.52 -23.36 -22.88
CA ASP A 215 0.28 -22.30 -23.89
C ASP A 215 1.51 -21.43 -24.17
N ALA A 216 2.68 -21.82 -23.67
CA ALA A 216 3.96 -21.10 -23.74
C ALA A 216 3.89 -19.71 -23.06
N LYS A 217 3.03 -19.55 -22.07
CA LYS A 217 2.87 -18.31 -21.30
C LYS A 217 2.75 -18.64 -19.83
N HIS A 218 3.22 -17.73 -19.01
CA HIS A 218 3.05 -17.86 -17.57
C HIS A 218 2.79 -16.49 -16.96
N ARG A 219 2.04 -16.47 -15.87
CA ARG A 219 1.62 -15.25 -15.21
C ARG A 219 1.75 -15.34 -13.70
N ALA A 220 2.24 -14.26 -13.09
CA ALA A 220 2.21 -14.09 -11.63
C ALA A 220 1.48 -12.81 -11.25
N VAL A 221 1.06 -12.71 -10.00
CA VAL A 221 0.34 -11.57 -9.44
C VAL A 221 1.10 -10.96 -8.28
N ALA A 222 1.19 -9.64 -8.27
CA ALA A 222 1.55 -8.82 -7.11
C ALA A 222 0.29 -8.12 -6.59
N THR A 223 0.18 -7.94 -5.28
CA THR A 223 -1.00 -7.36 -4.63
C THR A 223 -0.63 -6.05 -3.93
N LEU A 224 -1.43 -5.02 -4.14
CA LEU A 224 -1.39 -3.77 -3.39
C LEU A 224 -2.67 -3.67 -2.57
N ASN A 225 -2.53 -3.63 -1.24
CA ASN A 225 -3.65 -3.41 -0.32
C ASN A 225 -3.81 -1.92 -0.09
N VAL A 226 -4.94 -1.35 -0.46
CA VAL A 226 -5.20 0.07 -0.25
C VAL A 226 -5.54 0.30 1.22
N LYS A 227 -4.76 1.17 1.85
CA LYS A 227 -4.98 1.64 3.21
C LYS A 227 -5.13 3.14 3.22
N SER A 228 -6.10 3.65 3.96
CA SER A 228 -6.29 5.08 4.14
C SER A 228 -6.95 5.40 5.46
N ALA A 229 -6.74 6.62 5.93
CA ALA A 229 -7.55 7.17 7.01
C ALA A 229 -8.97 7.47 6.50
N THR A 230 -9.97 7.12 7.29
CA THR A 230 -11.38 7.47 7.04
C THR A 230 -11.88 8.34 8.18
N ILE A 231 -11.93 9.64 7.93
CA ILE A 231 -12.27 10.62 8.96
C ILE A 231 -13.78 10.83 9.01
N ASN A 232 -14.36 10.59 10.19
CA ASN A 232 -15.72 10.95 10.54
C ASN A 232 -15.73 12.10 11.52
N VAL A 233 -16.52 13.12 11.24
CA VAL A 233 -16.67 14.29 12.10
C VAL A 233 -18.09 14.35 12.61
N SER A 234 -18.24 14.49 13.93
CA SER A 234 -19.50 14.81 14.59
C SER A 234 -19.37 16.08 15.40
N LYS A 235 -20.46 16.88 15.45
CA LYS A 235 -20.53 18.10 16.24
C LYS A 235 -21.79 18.06 17.10
N SER A 236 -21.63 18.33 18.38
CA SER A 236 -22.72 18.38 19.35
C SER A 236 -22.68 19.69 20.12
N VAL A 237 -23.79 20.04 20.73
CA VAL A 237 -23.91 21.17 21.63
C VAL A 237 -24.74 20.78 22.86
N SER A 238 -24.31 21.19 24.03
CA SER A 238 -25.02 21.01 25.27
C SER A 238 -25.14 22.34 26.03
N VAL A 239 -26.20 22.53 26.81
CA VAL A 239 -26.34 23.67 27.69
C VAL A 239 -25.62 23.34 29.01
N VAL A 240 -24.66 24.20 29.36
CA VAL A 240 -23.90 24.04 30.62
C VAL A 240 -24.67 24.66 31.79
N CYS A 241 -25.25 25.83 31.58
CA CYS A 241 -26.15 26.49 32.52
C CYS A 241 -27.07 27.46 31.77
N GLU A 242 -28.29 27.69 32.32
CA GLU A 242 -29.30 28.56 31.71
C GLU A 242 -29.06 30.05 31.97
N THR A 243 -28.34 30.39 33.03
CA THR A 243 -28.01 31.79 33.35
C THR A 243 -26.56 31.93 33.74
N ASN A 244 -25.95 33.03 33.33
CA ASN A 244 -24.70 33.49 33.95
C ASN A 244 -25.02 34.39 35.16
N ASP A 245 -24.07 34.60 36.06
CA ASP A 245 -24.24 35.41 37.26
C ASP A 245 -24.22 36.93 36.99
N GLY A 246 -24.13 37.35 35.72
CA GLY A 246 -24.11 38.74 35.28
C GLY A 246 -22.80 39.48 35.55
N THR A 247 -21.77 38.79 35.97
CA THR A 247 -20.46 39.41 36.30
C THR A 247 -19.49 39.45 35.10
N HIS A 248 -19.83 38.76 33.98
CA HIS A 248 -18.99 38.71 32.78
C HIS A 248 -18.87 40.06 32.08
N THR A 249 -17.77 40.26 31.39
CA THR A 249 -17.56 41.39 30.49
C THR A 249 -17.48 40.90 29.08
N VAL A 250 -18.02 41.68 28.11
CA VAL A 250 -17.88 41.41 26.67
C VAL A 250 -17.13 42.58 26.05
N ASP A 251 -16.08 42.27 25.36
CA ASP A 251 -15.27 43.27 24.62
C ASP A 251 -15.85 43.61 23.25
N GLY A 252 -15.17 44.55 22.53
CA GLY A 252 -15.55 44.97 21.17
C GLY A 252 -15.45 43.84 20.12
N ASP A 253 -14.72 42.78 20.39
CA ASP A 253 -14.49 41.64 19.51
C ASP A 253 -15.49 40.50 19.76
N GLY A 254 -16.33 40.63 20.76
CA GLY A 254 -17.35 39.65 21.12
C GLY A 254 -16.80 38.50 21.97
N VAL A 255 -15.75 38.76 22.71
CA VAL A 255 -15.15 37.83 23.67
C VAL A 255 -15.76 38.08 25.03
N ALA A 256 -16.36 37.04 25.65
CA ALA A 256 -16.90 37.06 26.97
C ALA A 256 -15.87 36.50 27.98
N SER A 257 -15.47 37.33 28.95
CA SER A 257 -14.53 36.96 30.03
C SER A 257 -15.19 36.98 31.40
N GLY A 258 -14.70 36.15 32.33
CA GLY A 258 -15.24 36.03 33.68
C GLY A 258 -16.62 35.37 33.71
N VAL A 259 -17.00 34.60 32.73
CA VAL A 259 -18.29 33.92 32.65
C VAL A 259 -18.35 32.80 33.67
N THR A 260 -19.30 32.84 34.59
CA THR A 260 -19.59 31.79 35.56
C THR A 260 -21.03 31.31 35.44
N CYS A 261 -21.28 30.05 35.75
CA CYS A 261 -22.64 29.55 35.84
C CYS A 261 -23.36 30.13 37.05
N GLY A 262 -24.40 30.90 36.82
CA GLY A 262 -25.33 31.34 37.86
C GLY A 262 -26.25 30.19 38.28
N THR A 263 -27.27 30.55 39.07
CA THR A 263 -28.30 29.61 39.47
C THR A 263 -29.21 29.30 38.27
N ASP A 264 -29.32 28.03 37.93
CA ASP A 264 -30.23 27.60 36.85
C ASP A 264 -31.68 27.95 37.25
N ILE A 265 -32.43 28.49 36.26
CA ILE A 265 -33.85 28.88 36.48
C ILE A 265 -34.79 27.69 36.43
N SER A 266 -34.30 26.51 36.11
CA SER A 266 -35.09 25.27 36.13
C SER A 266 -35.19 24.73 37.54
N THR A 267 -36.23 25.01 38.24
CA THR A 267 -36.47 24.53 39.63
C THR A 267 -37.27 23.22 39.62
N GLY A 268 -36.61 22.14 40.05
CA GLY A 268 -37.25 20.92 40.54
C GLY A 268 -37.59 19.85 39.50
N GLY A 269 -36.83 18.78 39.50
CA GLY A 269 -37.05 17.58 38.70
C GLY A 269 -36.00 17.41 37.59
N ALA A 270 -36.02 16.33 36.83
CA ALA A 270 -35.05 16.08 35.76
C ALA A 270 -34.95 17.30 34.78
N VAL A 271 -33.85 18.02 34.89
CA VAL A 271 -33.70 19.36 34.32
C VAL A 271 -33.28 19.23 32.87
N SER A 272 -34.13 19.65 31.96
CA SER A 272 -33.74 19.95 30.58
C SER A 272 -33.36 21.43 30.51
N LEU A 273 -32.07 21.73 30.61
CA LEU A 273 -31.54 23.09 30.46
C LEU A 273 -31.90 23.66 29.08
N LYS A 274 -32.16 24.97 29.00
CA LYS A 274 -32.59 25.66 27.81
C LYS A 274 -31.54 26.67 27.33
N ALA A 275 -31.35 26.74 26.03
CA ALA A 275 -30.45 27.70 25.38
C ALA A 275 -31.15 29.07 25.24
N ILE A 276 -31.38 29.75 26.36
CA ILE A 276 -31.98 31.09 26.41
C ILE A 276 -30.89 32.17 26.41
N PRO A 277 -31.19 33.45 26.10
CA PRO A 277 -30.24 34.54 26.27
C PRO A 277 -29.57 34.54 27.64
N GLY A 278 -28.26 34.61 27.70
CA GLY A 278 -27.46 34.44 28.90
C GLY A 278 -27.07 33.00 29.26
N ALA A 279 -27.57 32.01 28.54
CA ALA A 279 -27.17 30.62 28.73
C ALA A 279 -25.76 30.36 28.22
N MET A 280 -24.99 29.55 28.93
CA MET A 280 -23.69 29.06 28.49
C MET A 280 -23.85 27.70 27.79
N LEU A 281 -23.40 27.61 26.56
CA LEU A 281 -23.38 26.39 25.78
C LEU A 281 -21.98 25.86 25.64
N GLN A 282 -21.84 24.55 25.54
CA GLN A 282 -20.61 23.86 25.22
C GLN A 282 -20.77 23.16 23.87
N TYR A 283 -19.92 23.49 22.92
CA TYR A 283 -19.75 22.73 21.70
C TYR A 283 -18.69 21.64 21.90
N CYS A 284 -18.91 20.51 21.27
CA CYS A 284 -17.93 19.45 21.14
C CYS A 284 -17.88 19.00 19.69
N ILE A 285 -16.69 19.02 19.10
CA ILE A 285 -16.37 18.49 17.77
C ILE A 285 -15.52 17.26 17.99
N GLN A 286 -16.00 16.13 17.50
CA GLN A 286 -15.31 14.86 17.59
C GLN A 286 -14.87 14.43 16.20
N VAL A 287 -13.60 14.06 16.08
CA VAL A 287 -12.97 13.55 14.87
C VAL A 287 -12.54 12.12 15.17
N ALA A 288 -13.09 11.15 14.46
CA ALA A 288 -12.74 9.73 14.59
C ALA A 288 -12.11 9.23 13.29
N ASN A 289 -11.03 8.46 13.42
CA ASN A 289 -10.44 7.75 12.29
C ASN A 289 -10.92 6.29 12.28
N ASN A 290 -11.79 5.95 11.33
CA ASN A 290 -12.32 4.60 11.13
C ASN A 290 -11.64 3.87 9.95
N GLY A 291 -10.61 4.44 9.38
CA GLY A 291 -9.83 3.84 8.30
C GLY A 291 -8.73 2.91 8.81
N SER A 292 -8.06 2.22 7.92
CA SER A 292 -7.01 1.25 8.27
C SER A 292 -5.61 1.85 8.40
N ASP A 293 -5.47 3.14 8.11
CA ASP A 293 -4.20 3.88 8.20
C ASP A 293 -4.33 5.11 9.10
N ASP A 294 -3.21 5.66 9.50
CA ASP A 294 -3.11 6.80 10.40
C ASP A 294 -3.47 8.11 9.69
N ALA A 295 -4.19 9.00 10.39
CA ALA A 295 -4.39 10.38 9.96
C ALA A 295 -3.44 11.32 10.70
N THR A 296 -2.82 12.23 9.98
CA THR A 296 -1.91 13.24 10.52
C THR A 296 -2.31 14.65 10.07
N GLY A 297 -1.82 15.68 10.77
CA GLY A 297 -2.06 17.06 10.39
C GLY A 297 -3.54 17.47 10.53
N ILE A 298 -4.23 16.97 11.56
CA ILE A 298 -5.65 17.26 11.79
C ILE A 298 -5.80 18.71 12.20
N SER A 299 -6.61 19.46 11.46
CA SER A 299 -6.98 20.84 11.79
C SER A 299 -8.49 21.01 11.72
N ILE A 300 -9.03 21.75 12.68
CA ILE A 300 -10.46 22.03 12.81
C ILE A 300 -10.64 23.53 12.76
N SER A 301 -11.62 23.99 11.98
CA SER A 301 -12.01 25.40 11.89
C SER A 301 -13.53 25.47 12.05
N ASP A 302 -13.97 26.13 13.10
CA ASP A 302 -15.40 26.23 13.45
C ASP A 302 -15.84 27.68 13.60
N PRO A 303 -16.51 28.23 12.56
CA PRO A 303 -17.14 29.54 12.66
C PRO A 303 -18.27 29.51 13.70
N LEU A 304 -18.30 30.50 14.59
CA LEU A 304 -19.37 30.60 15.60
C LEU A 304 -20.74 30.72 14.94
N ALA A 305 -21.78 30.28 15.67
CA ALA A 305 -23.16 30.17 15.19
C ALA A 305 -23.69 31.46 14.53
N TYR A 306 -24.32 31.31 13.39
CA TYR A 306 -24.98 32.36 12.63
C TYR A 306 -26.33 31.86 12.08
N ASN A 307 -27.22 32.78 11.75
CA ASN A 307 -28.54 32.44 11.19
C ASN A 307 -28.49 32.48 9.66
N VAL A 308 -28.48 31.32 9.01
CA VAL A 308 -28.43 31.21 7.56
C VAL A 308 -29.69 31.77 6.84
N THR A 309 -30.84 31.89 7.53
CA THR A 309 -32.06 32.32 6.94
C THR A 309 -32.20 33.84 6.89
N THR A 310 -31.73 34.52 7.96
CA THR A 310 -31.86 35.98 8.10
C THR A 310 -30.59 36.72 7.73
N ASN A 311 -29.48 36.03 7.63
CA ASN A 311 -28.17 36.59 7.34
C ASN A 311 -27.43 35.80 6.24
N PRO A 312 -27.83 36.00 4.96
CA PRO A 312 -27.20 35.34 3.83
C PRO A 312 -25.73 35.74 3.61
N ASN A 313 -25.27 36.78 4.32
CA ASN A 313 -23.89 37.27 4.24
C ASN A 313 -22.96 36.67 5.31
N ASN A 314 -23.42 35.63 6.05
CA ASN A 314 -22.64 34.91 7.06
C ASN A 314 -21.98 35.84 8.10
N ASN A 315 -22.76 36.64 8.82
CA ASN A 315 -22.26 37.37 9.99
C ASN A 315 -22.04 36.37 11.15
N VAL A 316 -20.91 35.73 11.14
CA VAL A 316 -20.50 34.73 12.10
C VAL A 316 -20.43 35.39 13.50
N GLY A 317 -20.94 34.66 14.52
CA GLY A 317 -20.93 35.13 15.90
C GLY A 317 -22.02 36.14 16.26
N ASP A 318 -23.06 36.36 15.41
CA ASP A 318 -24.13 37.30 15.69
C ASP A 318 -25.01 36.93 16.87
N TYR A 319 -25.10 35.64 17.20
CA TYR A 319 -26.01 35.10 18.22
C TYR A 319 -25.33 34.58 19.47
N VAL A 320 -24.00 34.52 19.46
CA VAL A 320 -23.23 34.05 20.60
C VAL A 320 -21.98 34.88 20.81
N TYR A 321 -21.54 34.96 22.05
CA TYR A 321 -20.19 35.45 22.41
C TYR A 321 -19.31 34.25 22.68
N TRP A 322 -18.06 34.29 22.24
CA TRP A 322 -17.09 33.28 22.61
C TRP A 322 -16.66 33.47 24.08
N VAL A 323 -16.54 32.37 24.82
CA VAL A 323 -16.10 32.40 26.21
C VAL A 323 -14.58 32.21 26.26
N GLN A 324 -13.89 33.22 26.79
CA GLN A 324 -12.44 33.22 26.91
C GLN A 324 -11.95 32.02 27.73
N ASP A 325 -10.77 31.49 27.43
CA ASP A 325 -10.11 30.35 28.09
C ASP A 325 -10.95 29.07 28.11
N SER A 326 -11.81 28.91 27.12
CA SER A 326 -12.75 27.78 27.09
C SER A 326 -12.40 26.68 26.08
N ILE A 327 -11.34 26.82 25.28
CA ILE A 327 -10.95 25.77 24.34
C ILE A 327 -10.23 24.66 25.09
N LYS A 328 -10.69 23.41 24.88
CA LYS A 328 -10.05 22.21 25.38
C LYS A 328 -9.97 21.15 24.30
N VAL A 329 -8.92 20.36 24.34
CA VAL A 329 -8.74 19.17 23.52
C VAL A 329 -8.76 17.93 24.38
N GLY A 330 -9.19 16.80 23.83
CA GLY A 330 -9.29 15.55 24.56
C GLY A 330 -9.66 14.38 23.65
N VAL A 331 -10.08 13.28 24.25
CA VAL A 331 -10.51 12.05 23.57
C VAL A 331 -12.02 11.83 23.61
N ASP A 332 -12.73 12.58 24.42
CA ASP A 332 -14.19 12.52 24.58
C ASP A 332 -14.79 13.93 24.76
N CYS A 333 -16.11 14.03 24.83
CA CYS A 333 -16.82 15.30 25.00
C CYS A 333 -17.02 15.70 26.49
N ASP A 334 -16.28 15.13 27.41
CA ASP A 334 -16.33 15.51 28.81
C ASP A 334 -15.35 16.64 29.11
N TYR A 335 -15.85 17.86 29.16
CA TYR A 335 -15.05 19.07 29.42
C TYR A 335 -14.31 19.05 30.77
N ASN A 336 -14.81 18.30 31.75
CA ASN A 336 -14.24 18.22 33.09
C ASN A 336 -13.45 16.93 33.33
N ALA A 337 -13.37 16.04 32.35
CA ALA A 337 -12.56 14.83 32.45
C ALA A 337 -11.07 15.16 32.58
N GLY A 338 -10.37 14.35 33.35
CA GLY A 338 -8.91 14.47 33.49
C GLY A 338 -8.14 14.19 32.16
N THR A 339 -8.85 13.72 31.16
CA THR A 339 -8.35 13.47 29.77
C THR A 339 -8.47 14.71 28.87
N SER A 340 -9.18 15.75 29.29
CA SER A 340 -9.29 17.01 28.57
C SER A 340 -8.22 18.01 29.04
N THR A 341 -7.45 18.54 28.10
CA THR A 341 -6.40 19.52 28.35
C THR A 341 -6.87 20.88 27.84
N ALA A 342 -6.76 21.92 28.69
CA ALA A 342 -6.91 23.31 28.23
C ALA A 342 -5.75 23.61 27.26
N VAL A 343 -6.08 24.21 26.13
CA VAL A 343 -5.09 24.73 25.19
C VAL A 343 -5.12 26.24 25.25
N ASP A 344 -4.00 26.86 24.96
CA ASP A 344 -3.94 28.29 24.84
C ASP A 344 -4.88 28.75 23.73
N ASP A 345 -5.73 29.70 24.07
CA ASP A 345 -6.77 30.21 23.19
C ASP A 345 -6.65 31.70 22.93
N ASP A 346 -5.52 32.30 23.27
CA ASP A 346 -5.26 33.68 22.92
C ASP A 346 -4.93 33.84 21.43
N THR A 347 -4.92 35.07 20.95
CA THR A 347 -4.75 35.38 19.53
C THR A 347 -3.28 35.42 19.10
N VAL A 348 -2.36 35.08 19.98
CA VAL A 348 -0.92 35.16 19.76
C VAL A 348 -0.33 33.77 19.93
N ASP A 349 0.27 33.24 18.90
CA ASP A 349 1.08 32.01 18.93
C ASP A 349 2.33 32.27 19.81
N GLU A 350 2.20 32.07 21.12
CA GLU A 350 3.31 32.26 22.05
C GLU A 350 4.17 31.01 22.14
N THR A 351 5.48 31.20 22.21
CA THR A 351 6.48 30.18 22.41
C THR A 351 6.34 29.56 23.81
N GLY A 352 5.54 28.53 23.95
CA GLY A 352 5.33 27.83 25.20
C GLY A 352 4.21 26.80 25.19
N ASP A 353 3.42 26.76 24.10
CA ASP A 353 2.35 25.81 23.91
C ASP A 353 2.87 24.38 23.81
N GLU A 354 2.11 23.44 24.35
CA GLU A 354 2.38 22.00 24.24
C GLU A 354 2.65 21.67 22.78
N ALA A 355 3.89 21.24 22.49
CA ALA A 355 4.36 21.04 21.12
C ALA A 355 3.38 20.17 20.32
N GLY A 356 2.68 20.83 19.39
CA GLY A 356 1.90 20.16 18.38
C GLY A 356 0.39 20.11 18.59
N THR A 357 -0.16 20.67 19.65
CA THR A 357 -1.61 20.82 19.83
C THR A 357 -1.92 22.22 20.29
N TYR A 358 -2.70 22.96 19.50
CA TYR A 358 -3.06 24.33 19.82
C TYR A 358 -4.53 24.62 19.50
N GLY A 359 -5.12 25.56 20.21
CA GLY A 359 -6.42 26.14 19.90
C GLY A 359 -6.33 27.66 19.92
N SER A 360 -7.13 28.31 19.10
CA SER A 360 -7.22 29.77 19.08
C SER A 360 -8.61 30.24 18.67
N TYR A 361 -8.98 31.42 19.13
CA TYR A 361 -10.15 32.14 18.64
C TYR A 361 -9.72 33.33 17.79
N ASN A 362 -10.21 33.41 16.56
CA ASN A 362 -9.98 34.56 15.71
C ASN A 362 -11.14 35.55 15.83
N PRO A 363 -10.96 36.73 16.48
CA PRO A 363 -12.03 37.68 16.71
C PRO A 363 -12.52 38.38 15.42
N THR A 364 -11.68 38.44 14.40
CA THR A 364 -12.06 39.07 13.12
C THR A 364 -13.01 38.17 12.33
N THR A 365 -12.70 36.88 12.22
CA THR A 365 -13.52 35.89 11.50
C THR A 365 -14.55 35.20 12.40
N LYS A 366 -14.49 35.44 13.72
CA LYS A 366 -15.33 34.77 14.73
C LYS A 366 -15.23 33.26 14.65
N THR A 367 -14.04 32.74 14.51
CA THR A 367 -13.78 31.31 14.24
C THR A 367 -12.91 30.74 15.35
N VAL A 368 -13.31 29.61 15.90
CA VAL A 368 -12.49 28.74 16.74
C VAL A 368 -11.68 27.82 15.85
N ASN A 369 -10.37 27.82 16.00
CA ASN A 369 -9.48 26.92 15.31
C ASN A 369 -8.78 26.02 16.32
N ALA A 370 -8.51 24.78 15.93
CA ALA A 370 -7.68 23.86 16.68
C ALA A 370 -6.89 22.99 15.71
N ALA A 371 -5.68 22.63 16.08
CA ALA A 371 -4.87 21.70 15.31
C ALA A 371 -4.10 20.77 16.22
N SER A 372 -3.77 19.61 15.70
CA SER A 372 -2.95 18.61 16.38
C SER A 372 -1.95 18.02 15.39
N ASN A 373 -0.69 17.97 15.80
CA ASN A 373 0.35 17.23 15.09
C ASN A 373 0.40 15.76 15.53
N ALA A 374 -0.43 15.36 16.48
CA ALA A 374 -0.54 13.97 16.89
C ALA A 374 -1.13 13.12 15.77
N THR A 375 -0.66 11.90 15.67
CA THR A 375 -1.24 10.89 14.79
C THR A 375 -2.55 10.41 15.39
N LEU A 376 -3.60 10.34 14.58
CA LEU A 376 -4.87 9.72 14.93
C LEU A 376 -4.94 8.36 14.27
N SER A 377 -4.60 7.32 15.01
CA SER A 377 -4.55 5.96 14.51
C SER A 377 -5.94 5.35 14.29
N ASN A 378 -5.97 4.18 13.64
CA ASN A 378 -7.21 3.43 13.44
C ASN A 378 -8.00 3.26 14.76
N GLY A 379 -9.26 3.64 14.75
CA GLY A 379 -10.18 3.54 15.88
C GLY A 379 -10.01 4.62 16.95
N GLU A 380 -9.06 5.52 16.80
CA GLU A 380 -8.87 6.62 17.73
C GLU A 380 -9.80 7.80 17.45
N THR A 381 -10.01 8.59 18.48
CA THR A 381 -10.87 9.78 18.47
C THR A 381 -10.13 10.94 19.10
N ALA A 382 -10.19 12.10 18.46
CA ALA A 382 -9.78 13.38 19.02
C ALA A 382 -11.00 14.30 19.15
N THR A 383 -11.02 15.14 20.15
CA THR A 383 -12.11 16.10 20.39
C THR A 383 -11.59 17.51 20.61
N VAL A 384 -12.37 18.46 20.14
CA VAL A 384 -12.22 19.89 20.50
C VAL A 384 -13.52 20.35 21.15
N MET A 385 -13.40 20.95 22.30
CA MET A 385 -14.52 21.52 23.06
C MET A 385 -14.26 23.01 23.28
N PHE A 386 -15.31 23.81 23.20
CA PHE A 386 -15.27 25.22 23.59
C PHE A 386 -16.65 25.69 24.05
N ARG A 387 -16.68 26.84 24.71
CA ARG A 387 -17.91 27.40 25.27
C ARG A 387 -18.29 28.72 24.62
N VAL A 388 -19.57 28.96 24.56
CA VAL A 388 -20.14 30.21 24.08
C VAL A 388 -21.29 30.66 25.02
N LEU A 389 -21.53 31.96 25.04
CA LEU A 389 -22.63 32.58 25.75
C LEU A 389 -23.68 33.03 24.74
N VAL A 390 -24.93 32.65 24.92
CA VAL A 390 -26.05 33.08 24.05
C VAL A 390 -26.33 34.56 24.33
N LYS A 391 -26.42 35.38 23.24
CA LYS A 391 -26.74 36.83 23.31
C LYS A 391 -28.15 37.08 23.72
#